data_196f2e55745572478654aeac9aea97e0
#
_entry.id   196f2e55745572478654aeac9aea97e0
#
_cell.length_a   1.000
_cell.length_b   1.000
_cell.length_c   1.000
_cell.angle_alpha   90.00
_cell.angle_beta   90.00
_cell.angle_gamma   90.00
#
_symmetry.space_group_name_H-M   'P 1'
#
loop_
_entity.id
_entity.type
_entity.pdbx_description
1 polymer ?
#
loop_
_entity_poly.entity_id
_entity_poly.type
_entity_poly.pdbx_seq_one_letter_code
_entity_poly.pdbx_strand_id
1 'polypeptide(L)'
;MTKTIDELREIPFKYMVTFEGTDCSFKETNAKQLVDYIQNKLGYKVKLFSFPNYDSKSSYLLTNYFKNTSKVKPLSAINISMLYASDFYDTWYNDIKKYYDNGYIIVMDRWIYSNIYYQGIRELQTLRSDLSVENLKYYLESAKLKDFISKYENIIYDEMELPDTNIMLKMIHDKKTTKELILSRNSDNDINEGEFTYLELVNELFKHLFINKSYCVKEIRLDKTDKEFRTQEEIFNEVRLEFETNFRYHLDRWRMDNEVDR
;
A
#
# COMPACT_ATOMS: atom_id res chain seq x y z
N MET A 1 -10.65 -33.05 -18.08
CA MET A 1 -11.22 -32.31 -19.21
C MET A 1 -10.12 -31.41 -19.73
N THR A 2 -9.63 -31.71 -20.92
CA THR A 2 -8.62 -30.90 -21.62
C THR A 2 -9.34 -29.64 -22.12
N LYS A 3 -8.91 -28.47 -21.69
CA LYS A 3 -9.43 -27.20 -22.22
C LYS A 3 -9.12 -27.09 -23.72
N THR A 4 -10.03 -26.59 -24.49
CA THR A 4 -9.83 -26.39 -25.93
C THR A 4 -8.84 -25.24 -26.16
N ILE A 5 -8.12 -25.22 -27.29
CA ILE A 5 -7.13 -24.19 -27.65
C ILE A 5 -7.74 -22.78 -27.63
N ASP A 6 -9.04 -22.62 -27.91
CA ASP A 6 -9.73 -21.34 -27.84
C ASP A 6 -10.00 -20.87 -26.39
N GLU A 7 -10.19 -21.81 -25.46
CA GLU A 7 -10.29 -21.49 -24.01
C GLU A 7 -8.96 -21.09 -23.37
N LEU A 8 -7.82 -21.49 -23.95
CA LEU A 8 -6.47 -21.12 -23.51
C LEU A 8 -6.02 -19.75 -24.06
N ARG A 9 -6.66 -19.20 -25.10
CA ARG A 9 -6.34 -17.90 -25.69
C ARG A 9 -6.94 -16.70 -24.94
N GLU A 10 -7.72 -16.92 -23.89
CA GLU A 10 -8.47 -15.88 -23.18
C GLU A 10 -8.05 -15.69 -21.70
N ILE A 11 -6.90 -16.22 -21.28
CA ILE A 11 -6.44 -15.93 -19.92
C ILE A 11 -5.91 -14.47 -19.89
N PRO A 12 -6.62 -13.54 -19.24
CA PRO A 12 -6.18 -12.15 -19.22
C PRO A 12 -4.90 -12.01 -18.42
N PHE A 13 -3.99 -11.15 -18.90
CA PHE A 13 -2.81 -10.76 -18.13
C PHE A 13 -3.24 -9.97 -16.90
N LYS A 14 -2.88 -10.46 -15.72
CA LYS A 14 -3.25 -9.87 -14.43
C LYS A 14 -2.04 -9.14 -13.84
N TYR A 15 -2.20 -7.86 -13.55
CA TYR A 15 -1.13 -7.06 -12.99
C TYR A 15 -1.63 -6.01 -11.99
N MET A 16 -0.95 -5.90 -10.86
CA MET A 16 -1.27 -4.96 -9.80
C MET A 16 -0.01 -4.26 -9.31
N VAL A 17 -0.08 -2.93 -9.21
CA VAL A 17 0.95 -2.08 -8.63
C VAL A 17 0.37 -1.30 -7.45
N THR A 18 1.11 -1.24 -6.35
CA THR A 18 0.70 -0.50 -5.17
C THR A 18 1.69 0.62 -4.86
N PHE A 19 1.16 1.76 -4.47
CA PHE A 19 1.92 2.86 -3.88
C PHE A 19 1.77 2.81 -2.38
N GLU A 20 2.86 2.56 -1.67
CA GLU A 20 2.90 2.56 -0.22
C GLU A 20 3.79 3.66 0.31
N GLY A 21 3.45 4.20 1.47
CA GLY A 21 4.18 5.29 2.11
C GLY A 21 3.34 5.96 3.18
N THR A 22 3.99 6.75 4.02
CA THR A 22 3.34 7.53 5.07
C THR A 22 2.53 8.69 4.49
N ASP A 23 1.85 9.42 5.32
CA ASP A 23 1.10 10.60 4.88
C ASP A 23 2.04 11.64 4.26
N CYS A 24 1.53 12.38 3.29
CA CYS A 24 2.29 13.36 2.51
C CYS A 24 3.43 12.80 1.63
N SER A 25 3.48 11.51 1.33
CA SER A 25 4.51 10.90 0.48
C SER A 25 4.20 10.91 -1.03
N PHE A 26 3.35 11.82 -1.50
CA PHE A 26 2.99 11.99 -2.93
C PHE A 26 2.43 10.73 -3.62
N LYS A 27 1.93 9.75 -2.87
CA LYS A 27 1.38 8.50 -3.43
C LYS A 27 0.26 8.74 -4.43
N GLU A 28 -0.77 9.48 -4.00
CA GLU A 28 -1.94 9.77 -4.82
C GLU A 28 -1.56 10.48 -6.13
N THR A 29 -0.67 11.46 -6.06
CA THR A 29 -0.20 12.20 -7.24
C THR A 29 0.49 11.28 -8.23
N ASN A 30 1.42 10.44 -7.75
CA ASN A 30 2.15 9.51 -8.60
C ASN A 30 1.27 8.37 -9.12
N ALA A 31 0.32 7.89 -8.34
CA ALA A 31 -0.65 6.88 -8.78
C ALA A 31 -1.52 7.42 -9.93
N LYS A 32 -2.04 8.65 -9.82
CA LYS A 32 -2.80 9.31 -10.90
C LYS A 32 -1.96 9.51 -12.16
N GLN A 33 -0.72 9.97 -12.02
CA GLN A 33 0.19 10.13 -13.17
C GLN A 33 0.52 8.79 -13.81
N LEU A 34 0.69 7.71 -13.03
CA LEU A 34 0.95 6.38 -13.58
C LEU A 34 -0.27 5.86 -14.35
N VAL A 35 -1.48 6.08 -13.84
CA VAL A 35 -2.72 5.72 -14.57
C VAL A 35 -2.79 6.44 -15.90
N ASP A 36 -2.56 7.76 -15.92
CA ASP A 36 -2.54 8.54 -17.16
C ASP A 36 -1.49 8.01 -18.14
N TYR A 37 -0.29 7.70 -17.66
CA TYR A 37 0.78 7.14 -18.45
C TYR A 37 0.43 5.76 -19.04
N ILE A 38 -0.10 4.84 -18.23
CA ILE A 38 -0.51 3.51 -18.67
C ILE A 38 -1.60 3.60 -19.75
N GLN A 39 -2.60 4.44 -19.52
CA GLN A 39 -3.73 4.60 -20.43
C GLN A 39 -3.34 5.29 -21.74
N ASN A 40 -2.67 6.45 -21.64
CA ASN A 40 -2.50 7.35 -22.79
C ASN A 40 -1.17 7.13 -23.53
N LYS A 41 -0.16 6.53 -22.92
CA LYS A 41 1.15 6.27 -23.55
C LYS A 41 1.35 4.80 -23.87
N LEU A 42 0.93 3.90 -22.98
CA LEU A 42 1.09 2.46 -23.20
C LEU A 42 -0.16 1.80 -23.85
N GLY A 43 -1.32 2.45 -23.78
CA GLY A 43 -2.58 1.95 -24.37
C GLY A 43 -3.24 0.80 -23.63
N TYR A 44 -2.85 0.53 -22.37
CA TYR A 44 -3.47 -0.53 -21.57
C TYR A 44 -4.69 -0.02 -20.80
N LYS A 45 -5.64 -0.93 -20.57
CA LYS A 45 -6.76 -0.67 -19.64
C LYS A 45 -6.24 -0.63 -18.21
N VAL A 46 -6.61 0.38 -17.46
CA VAL A 46 -6.14 0.61 -16.09
C VAL A 46 -7.25 1.14 -15.20
N LYS A 47 -7.20 0.81 -13.92
CA LYS A 47 -8.07 1.35 -12.88
C LYS A 47 -7.25 1.74 -11.66
N LEU A 48 -7.63 2.89 -11.04
CA LEU A 48 -7.10 3.38 -9.78
C LEU A 48 -8.10 3.11 -8.66
N PHE A 49 -7.60 2.59 -7.56
CA PHE A 49 -8.33 2.48 -6.30
C PHE A 49 -7.47 3.05 -5.18
N SER A 50 -8.13 3.63 -4.18
CA SER A 50 -7.45 4.23 -3.02
C SER A 50 -8.06 3.69 -1.74
N PHE A 51 -7.22 3.49 -0.72
CA PHE A 51 -7.65 2.99 0.58
C PHE A 51 -7.23 3.93 1.73
N PRO A 52 -8.07 4.04 2.77
CA PRO A 52 -9.40 3.39 2.89
C PRO A 52 -10.38 3.88 1.82
N ASN A 53 -11.29 2.98 1.38
CA ASN A 53 -12.37 3.35 0.48
C ASN A 53 -13.52 3.99 1.27
N TYR A 54 -13.42 5.28 1.53
CA TYR A 54 -14.39 6.01 2.35
C TYR A 54 -15.82 6.03 1.79
N ASP A 55 -16.00 5.73 0.52
CA ASP A 55 -17.31 5.64 -0.13
C ASP A 55 -17.95 4.26 0.06
N SER A 56 -17.19 3.26 0.54
CA SER A 56 -17.71 1.93 0.82
C SER A 56 -18.54 1.90 2.11
N LYS A 57 -19.52 0.99 2.16
CA LYS A 57 -20.30 0.77 3.39
C LYS A 57 -19.47 0.10 4.49
N SER A 58 -18.49 -0.69 4.13
CA SER A 58 -17.57 -1.38 5.03
C SER A 58 -16.66 -0.41 5.78
N SER A 59 -16.31 0.73 5.16
CA SER A 59 -15.47 1.75 5.78
C SER A 59 -16.18 2.62 6.83
N TYR A 60 -17.49 2.47 7.02
CA TYR A 60 -18.26 3.30 7.96
C TYR A 60 -17.72 3.26 9.40
N LEU A 61 -17.43 2.07 9.93
CA LEU A 61 -16.86 1.93 11.28
C LEU A 61 -15.46 2.52 11.37
N LEU A 62 -14.65 2.34 10.36
CA LEU A 62 -13.31 2.87 10.25
C LEU A 62 -13.33 4.41 10.22
N THR A 63 -14.18 4.99 9.39
CA THR A 63 -14.39 6.44 9.28
C THR A 63 -14.81 7.05 10.61
N ASN A 64 -15.79 6.43 11.30
CA ASN A 64 -16.25 6.91 12.61
C ASN A 64 -15.18 6.79 13.68
N TYR A 65 -14.37 5.73 13.65
CA TYR A 65 -13.25 5.56 14.57
C TYR A 65 -12.23 6.71 14.43
N PHE A 66 -11.82 7.03 13.20
CA PHE A 66 -10.82 8.09 12.96
C PHE A 66 -11.37 9.51 13.15
N LYS A 67 -12.63 9.76 12.84
CA LYS A 67 -13.26 11.06 13.11
C LYS A 67 -13.56 11.28 14.60
N ASN A 68 -13.16 10.36 15.47
CA ASN A 68 -13.42 10.41 16.92
C ASN A 68 -14.89 10.68 17.28
N THR A 69 -15.80 10.31 16.38
CA THR A 69 -17.23 10.50 16.56
C THR A 69 -17.86 9.41 17.42
N SER A 70 -17.14 8.32 17.65
CA SER A 70 -17.60 7.23 18.50
C SER A 70 -17.11 7.42 19.93
N LYS A 71 -18.03 7.32 20.91
CA LYS A 71 -17.69 7.23 22.34
C LYS A 71 -17.17 5.82 22.72
N VAL A 72 -16.62 5.10 21.75
CA VAL A 72 -16.16 3.72 21.92
C VAL A 72 -14.78 3.72 22.56
N LYS A 73 -14.55 2.75 23.44
CA LYS A 73 -13.22 2.49 24.01
C LYS A 73 -12.19 2.32 22.88
N PRO A 74 -10.95 2.83 23.00
CA PRO A 74 -9.91 2.65 22.01
C PRO A 74 -9.73 1.16 21.65
N LEU A 75 -9.73 0.89 20.34
CA LEU A 75 -9.55 -0.46 19.81
C LEU A 75 -8.07 -0.86 19.88
N SER A 76 -7.81 -2.17 20.05
CA SER A 76 -6.45 -2.71 19.88
C SER A 76 -6.00 -2.62 18.43
N ALA A 77 -4.69 -2.67 18.19
CA ALA A 77 -4.10 -2.63 16.86
C ALA A 77 -4.72 -3.69 15.92
N ILE A 78 -4.87 -4.93 16.40
CA ILE A 78 -5.45 -6.00 15.57
C ILE A 78 -6.94 -5.73 15.25
N ASN A 79 -7.73 -5.17 16.17
CA ASN A 79 -9.13 -4.85 15.91
C ASN A 79 -9.27 -3.72 14.88
N ILE A 80 -8.39 -2.71 14.92
CA ILE A 80 -8.35 -1.68 13.88
C ILE A 80 -7.95 -2.31 12.54
N SER A 81 -6.97 -3.22 12.55
CA SER A 81 -6.54 -3.95 11.36
C SER A 81 -7.66 -4.75 10.72
N MET A 82 -8.56 -5.34 11.52
CA MET A 82 -9.75 -6.06 11.01
C MET A 82 -10.74 -5.11 10.32
N LEU A 83 -10.89 -3.87 10.80
CA LEU A 83 -11.75 -2.89 10.12
C LEU A 83 -11.20 -2.53 8.74
N TYR A 84 -9.87 -2.35 8.62
CA TYR A 84 -9.21 -2.16 7.33
C TYR A 84 -9.34 -3.39 6.44
N ALA A 85 -9.11 -4.58 6.99
CA ALA A 85 -9.22 -5.83 6.25
C ALA A 85 -10.63 -6.02 5.67
N SER A 86 -11.67 -5.65 6.43
CA SER A 86 -13.06 -5.69 5.95
C SER A 86 -13.30 -4.71 4.79
N ASP A 87 -12.71 -3.51 4.82
CA ASP A 87 -12.78 -2.56 3.71
C ASP A 87 -12.04 -3.06 2.46
N PHE A 88 -10.85 -3.66 2.62
CA PHE A 88 -10.12 -4.30 1.52
C PHE A 88 -10.91 -5.44 0.90
N TYR A 89 -11.49 -6.33 1.71
CA TYR A 89 -12.28 -7.47 1.28
C TYR A 89 -13.51 -7.02 0.47
N ASP A 90 -14.31 -6.13 1.05
CA ASP A 90 -15.52 -5.63 0.41
C ASP A 90 -15.22 -4.96 -0.94
N THR A 91 -14.25 -4.04 -0.94
CA THR A 91 -13.85 -3.32 -2.15
C THR A 91 -13.22 -4.26 -3.19
N TRP A 92 -12.42 -5.24 -2.76
CA TRP A 92 -11.83 -6.22 -3.67
C TRP A 92 -12.90 -7.01 -4.41
N TYR A 93 -13.81 -7.67 -3.68
CA TYR A 93 -14.77 -8.58 -4.29
C TYR A 93 -15.90 -7.86 -5.05
N ASN A 94 -16.33 -6.69 -4.57
CA ASN A 94 -17.44 -5.97 -5.19
C ASN A 94 -16.99 -5.04 -6.34
N ASP A 95 -15.80 -4.45 -6.23
CA ASP A 95 -15.39 -3.39 -7.16
C ASP A 95 -14.15 -3.74 -7.99
N ILE A 96 -13.09 -4.29 -7.40
CA ILE A 96 -11.78 -4.41 -8.06
C ILE A 96 -11.68 -5.68 -8.88
N LYS A 97 -12.06 -6.83 -8.31
CA LYS A 97 -11.85 -8.16 -8.88
C LYS A 97 -12.39 -8.30 -10.31
N LYS A 98 -13.53 -7.71 -10.62
CA LYS A 98 -14.11 -7.70 -11.96
C LYS A 98 -13.19 -7.06 -13.02
N TYR A 99 -12.45 -6.00 -12.67
CA TYR A 99 -11.49 -5.38 -13.59
C TYR A 99 -10.22 -6.21 -13.70
N TYR A 100 -9.70 -6.68 -12.57
CA TYR A 100 -8.51 -7.51 -12.50
C TYR A 100 -8.66 -8.78 -13.32
N ASP A 101 -9.80 -9.49 -13.18
CA ASP A 101 -10.11 -10.69 -13.93
C ASP A 101 -10.35 -10.44 -15.44
N ASN A 102 -10.61 -9.19 -15.84
CA ASN A 102 -10.74 -8.78 -17.24
C ASN A 102 -9.47 -8.12 -17.80
N GLY A 103 -8.30 -8.32 -17.17
CA GLY A 103 -6.99 -7.89 -17.65
C GLY A 103 -6.74 -6.39 -17.59
N TYR A 104 -7.45 -5.68 -16.71
CA TYR A 104 -7.08 -4.30 -16.37
C TYR A 104 -5.85 -4.32 -15.48
N ILE A 105 -4.93 -3.41 -15.72
CA ILE A 105 -3.87 -3.10 -14.74
C ILE A 105 -4.53 -2.39 -13.57
N ILE A 106 -4.28 -2.86 -12.34
CA ILE A 106 -4.81 -2.25 -11.14
C ILE A 106 -3.71 -1.43 -10.48
N VAL A 107 -3.99 -0.15 -10.26
CA VAL A 107 -3.14 0.77 -9.49
C VAL A 107 -3.82 1.03 -8.16
N MET A 108 -3.07 0.85 -7.07
CA MET A 108 -3.55 1.06 -5.70
C MET A 108 -2.80 2.23 -5.07
N ASP A 109 -3.51 3.23 -4.58
CA ASP A 109 -2.98 4.17 -3.60
C ASP A 109 -3.28 3.62 -2.21
N ARG A 110 -2.29 3.01 -1.58
CA ARG A 110 -2.33 2.11 -0.42
C ARG A 110 -3.01 0.78 -0.72
N TRP A 111 -2.54 -0.25 -0.06
CA TRP A 111 -3.12 -1.58 -0.02
C TRP A 111 -2.89 -2.18 1.37
N ILE A 112 -2.95 -3.47 1.49
CA ILE A 112 -2.87 -4.23 2.73
C ILE A 112 -1.67 -3.89 3.62
N TYR A 113 -0.58 -3.41 3.05
CA TYR A 113 0.68 -3.16 3.78
C TYR A 113 0.65 -1.91 4.65
N SER A 114 -0.09 -0.85 4.26
CA SER A 114 -0.22 0.37 5.06
C SER A 114 -0.62 0.05 6.50
N ASN A 115 -1.51 -0.92 6.66
CA ASN A 115 -2.01 -1.32 7.95
C ASN A 115 -0.92 -1.94 8.85
N ILE A 116 0.06 -2.65 8.28
CA ILE A 116 1.14 -3.29 9.03
C ILE A 116 1.99 -2.24 9.77
N TYR A 117 2.41 -1.18 9.10
CA TYR A 117 3.29 -0.20 9.74
C TYR A 117 2.54 0.79 10.63
N TYR A 118 1.32 1.21 10.28
CA TYR A 118 0.51 2.05 11.16
C TYR A 118 0.11 1.30 12.44
N GLN A 119 -0.48 0.12 12.32
CA GLN A 119 -0.94 -0.62 13.49
C GLN A 119 0.20 -1.34 14.22
N GLY A 120 1.28 -1.67 13.52
CA GLY A 120 2.50 -2.22 14.15
C GLY A 120 3.11 -1.28 15.18
N ILE A 121 3.17 0.03 14.91
CA ILE A 121 3.60 1.02 15.93
C ILE A 121 2.64 1.06 17.11
N ARG A 122 1.31 1.05 16.89
CA ARG A 122 0.34 0.98 17.99
C ARG A 122 0.54 -0.27 18.84
N GLU A 123 0.84 -1.40 18.22
CA GLU A 123 1.11 -2.65 18.93
C GLU A 123 2.40 -2.54 19.76
N LEU A 124 3.46 -1.95 19.23
CA LEU A 124 4.71 -1.72 19.96
C LEU A 124 4.54 -0.73 21.12
N GLN A 125 3.73 0.32 20.97
CA GLN A 125 3.43 1.27 22.05
C GLN A 125 2.72 0.62 23.25
N THR A 126 2.06 -0.52 23.06
CA THR A 126 1.52 -1.29 24.20
C THR A 126 2.60 -1.98 25.03
N LEU A 127 3.80 -2.22 24.46
CA LEU A 127 4.96 -2.74 25.18
C LEU A 127 5.73 -1.63 25.91
N ARG A 128 5.85 -0.49 25.24
CA ARG A 128 6.69 0.61 25.69
C ARG A 128 6.00 1.94 25.41
N SER A 129 5.59 2.61 26.47
CA SER A 129 5.02 3.96 26.39
C SER A 129 6.06 5.04 26.02
N ASP A 130 7.35 4.72 26.18
CA ASP A 130 8.52 5.57 25.86
C ASP A 130 9.16 5.21 24.50
N LEU A 131 8.40 4.59 23.59
CA LEU A 131 8.88 4.26 22.25
C LEU A 131 9.29 5.53 21.51
N SER A 132 10.50 5.53 20.96
CA SER A 132 11.07 6.63 20.19
C SER A 132 11.77 6.10 18.93
N VAL A 133 12.06 6.99 17.98
CA VAL A 133 12.79 6.62 16.76
C VAL A 133 14.16 6.02 17.07
N GLU A 134 14.85 6.54 18.12
CA GLU A 134 16.17 6.10 18.52
C GLU A 134 16.15 4.67 19.07
N ASN A 135 15.09 4.29 19.78
CA ASN A 135 14.99 2.96 20.40
C ASN A 135 14.16 1.96 19.57
N LEU A 136 13.41 2.38 18.57
CA LEU A 136 12.54 1.54 17.74
C LEU A 136 13.29 0.33 17.16
N LYS A 137 14.53 0.52 16.70
CA LYS A 137 15.38 -0.53 16.13
C LYS A 137 15.49 -1.80 17.00
N TYR A 138 15.41 -1.66 18.33
CA TYR A 138 15.48 -2.78 19.26
C TYR A 138 14.20 -3.61 19.32
N TYR A 139 13.10 -3.09 18.76
CA TYR A 139 11.77 -3.71 18.78
C TYR A 139 11.30 -4.23 17.42
N LEU A 140 12.04 -3.95 16.33
CA LEU A 140 11.71 -4.42 14.98
C LEU A 140 11.61 -5.95 14.90
N GLU A 141 12.45 -6.65 15.67
CA GLU A 141 12.48 -8.10 15.74
C GLU A 141 11.74 -8.68 16.96
N SER A 142 10.97 -7.84 17.67
CA SER A 142 10.25 -8.28 18.87
C SER A 142 9.21 -9.34 18.52
N ALA A 143 9.05 -10.32 19.45
CA ALA A 143 8.04 -11.36 19.31
C ALA A 143 6.62 -10.78 19.14
N LYS A 144 6.35 -9.64 19.78
CA LYS A 144 5.04 -8.99 19.73
C LYS A 144 4.73 -8.40 18.37
N LEU A 145 5.69 -7.72 17.72
CA LEU A 145 5.50 -7.20 16.37
C LEU A 145 5.35 -8.34 15.36
N LYS A 146 6.18 -9.37 15.48
CA LYS A 146 6.08 -10.56 14.63
C LYS A 146 4.75 -11.29 14.77
N ASP A 147 4.26 -11.47 15.98
CA ASP A 147 2.93 -12.08 16.25
C ASP A 147 1.80 -11.23 15.66
N PHE A 148 1.86 -9.91 15.81
CA PHE A 148 0.89 -9.00 15.20
C PHE A 148 0.88 -9.13 13.67
N ILE A 149 2.06 -9.05 13.03
CA ILE A 149 2.20 -9.16 11.57
C ILE A 149 1.68 -10.51 11.09
N SER A 150 2.09 -11.60 11.73
CA SER A 150 1.65 -12.95 11.37
C SER A 150 0.12 -13.12 11.47
N LYS A 151 -0.50 -12.61 12.53
CA LYS A 151 -1.97 -12.63 12.68
C LYS A 151 -2.68 -11.84 11.60
N TYR A 152 -2.13 -10.66 11.26
CA TYR A 152 -2.71 -9.83 10.23
C TYR A 152 -2.57 -10.47 8.83
N GLU A 153 -1.39 -10.99 8.51
CA GLU A 153 -1.14 -11.69 7.24
C GLU A 153 -2.04 -12.92 7.08
N ASN A 154 -2.26 -13.70 8.15
CA ASN A 154 -3.20 -14.82 8.13
C ASN A 154 -4.63 -14.35 7.79
N ILE A 155 -5.11 -13.26 8.37
CA ILE A 155 -6.43 -12.69 8.05
C ILE A 155 -6.50 -12.33 6.56
N ILE A 156 -5.48 -11.66 6.04
CA ILE A 156 -5.47 -11.14 4.67
C ILE A 156 -5.36 -12.27 3.64
N TYR A 157 -4.43 -13.19 3.82
CA TYR A 157 -4.08 -14.18 2.80
C TYR A 157 -4.83 -15.51 2.96
N ASP A 158 -4.99 -15.98 4.20
CA ASP A 158 -5.55 -17.30 4.44
C ASP A 158 -7.07 -17.25 4.65
N GLU A 159 -7.59 -16.22 5.34
CA GLU A 159 -9.03 -16.12 5.64
C GLU A 159 -9.80 -15.32 4.58
N MET A 160 -9.20 -14.24 4.06
CA MET A 160 -9.86 -13.36 3.08
C MET A 160 -9.42 -13.59 1.63
N GLU A 161 -8.37 -14.38 1.41
CA GLU A 161 -7.83 -14.71 0.09
C GLU A 161 -7.57 -13.47 -0.78
N LEU A 162 -7.09 -12.37 -0.17
CA LEU A 162 -6.77 -11.16 -0.89
C LEU A 162 -5.44 -11.31 -1.64
N PRO A 163 -5.35 -10.82 -2.87
CA PRO A 163 -4.15 -10.99 -3.67
C PRO A 163 -3.00 -10.09 -3.19
N ASP A 164 -1.80 -10.57 -3.42
CA ASP A 164 -0.60 -9.76 -3.29
C ASP A 164 -0.38 -8.88 -4.53
N THR A 165 0.53 -7.93 -4.44
CA THR A 165 0.90 -7.05 -5.54
C THR A 165 2.01 -7.64 -6.41
N ASN A 166 2.08 -7.25 -7.69
CA ASN A 166 3.23 -7.59 -8.54
C ASN A 166 4.43 -6.70 -8.23
N ILE A 167 4.18 -5.44 -7.94
CA ILE A 167 5.19 -4.49 -7.49
C ILE A 167 4.63 -3.52 -6.47
N MET A 168 5.40 -3.30 -5.41
CA MET A 168 5.19 -2.23 -4.44
C MET A 168 6.17 -1.08 -4.71
N LEU A 169 5.64 0.10 -4.99
CA LEU A 169 6.39 1.35 -5.06
C LEU A 169 6.37 2.01 -3.68
N LYS A 170 7.48 1.87 -2.98
CA LYS A 170 7.66 2.32 -1.61
C LYS A 170 8.15 3.76 -1.59
N MET A 171 7.23 4.70 -1.35
CA MET A 171 7.50 6.13 -1.35
C MET A 171 8.10 6.55 0.00
N ILE A 172 9.41 6.79 0.04
CA ILE A 172 10.14 7.09 1.28
C ILE A 172 10.68 8.53 1.30
N HIS A 173 10.69 9.12 2.47
CA HIS A 173 11.26 10.45 2.71
C HIS A 173 11.87 10.56 4.10
N ASP A 174 12.64 11.62 4.32
CA ASP A 174 13.24 11.89 5.62
C ASP A 174 12.22 12.44 6.63
N LYS A 175 12.55 12.24 7.90
CA LYS A 175 11.82 12.59 9.10
C LYS A 175 11.41 14.08 9.18
N LYS A 176 12.30 15.02 8.82
CA LYS A 176 12.05 16.48 8.93
C LYS A 176 10.97 16.96 7.96
N THR A 177 10.91 16.32 6.81
CA THR A 177 10.05 16.66 5.70
C THR A 177 8.58 16.35 5.98
N THR A 178 8.30 15.30 6.76
CA THR A 178 6.91 14.90 7.10
C THR A 178 6.19 16.01 7.86
N LYS A 179 6.83 16.60 8.87
CA LYS A 179 6.23 17.63 9.70
C LYS A 179 5.90 18.89 8.90
N GLU A 180 6.84 19.34 8.08
CA GLU A 180 6.67 20.52 7.23
C GLU A 180 5.55 20.33 6.20
N LEU A 181 5.46 19.14 5.61
CA LEU A 181 4.42 18.80 4.65
C LEU A 181 3.02 18.73 5.28
N ILE A 182 2.91 18.11 6.46
CA ILE A 182 1.63 18.05 7.17
C ILE A 182 1.15 19.46 7.56
N LEU A 183 2.06 20.28 8.07
CA LEU A 183 1.74 21.67 8.45
C LEU A 183 1.38 22.54 7.25
N SER A 184 1.87 22.24 6.04
CA SER A 184 1.52 22.97 4.81
C SER A 184 0.15 22.59 4.24
N ARG A 185 -0.44 21.48 4.66
CA ARG A 185 -1.81 21.10 4.30
C ARG A 185 -2.80 21.84 5.18
N ASN A 186 -3.59 22.72 4.58
CA ASN A 186 -4.74 23.40 5.23
C ASN A 186 -5.96 22.47 5.33
N SER A 187 -5.80 21.20 5.71
CA SER A 187 -6.89 20.24 5.83
C SER A 187 -7.18 19.90 7.29
N ASP A 188 -8.42 19.54 7.61
CA ASP A 188 -8.78 19.01 8.90
C ASP A 188 -7.94 17.74 9.16
N ASN A 189 -7.04 17.83 10.14
CA ASN A 189 -6.15 16.72 10.52
C ASN A 189 -6.98 15.56 11.06
N ASP A 190 -6.68 14.35 10.62
CA ASP A 190 -7.17 13.16 11.32
C ASP A 190 -6.38 12.94 12.63
N ILE A 191 -6.79 11.97 13.44
CA ILE A 191 -6.15 11.66 14.73
C ILE A 191 -4.65 11.34 14.56
N ASN A 192 -4.27 10.71 13.45
CA ASN A 192 -2.87 10.31 13.21
C ASN A 192 -2.01 11.54 12.84
N GLU A 193 -2.54 12.44 12.02
CA GLU A 193 -1.81 13.65 11.59
C GLU A 193 -1.52 14.61 12.74
N GLY A 194 -2.30 14.58 13.82
CA GLY A 194 -2.07 15.37 15.04
C GLY A 194 -0.89 14.86 15.90
N GLU A 195 -0.46 13.61 15.70
CA GLU A 195 0.59 12.96 16.50
C GLU A 195 1.90 12.80 15.72
N PHE A 196 2.67 13.87 15.56
CA PHE A 196 3.93 13.86 14.78
C PHE A 196 4.91 12.77 15.22
N THR A 197 5.06 12.53 16.53
CA THR A 197 5.94 11.47 17.05
C THR A 197 5.48 10.08 16.58
N TYR A 198 4.18 9.85 16.54
CA TYR A 198 3.62 8.61 16.01
C TYR A 198 3.93 8.44 14.52
N LEU A 199 3.74 9.48 13.71
CA LEU A 199 4.03 9.42 12.27
C LEU A 199 5.53 9.25 11.97
N GLU A 200 6.40 9.81 12.80
CA GLU A 200 7.84 9.56 12.71
C GLU A 200 8.18 8.09 12.96
N LEU A 201 7.58 7.48 13.98
CA LEU A 201 7.73 6.06 14.27
C LEU A 201 7.19 5.18 13.14
N VAL A 202 6.01 5.53 12.61
CA VAL A 202 5.40 4.83 11.46
C VAL A 202 6.33 4.87 10.25
N ASN A 203 6.89 6.03 9.92
CA ASN A 203 7.82 6.19 8.81
C ASN A 203 9.10 5.37 9.01
N GLU A 204 9.62 5.34 10.23
CA GLU A 204 10.82 4.56 10.55
C GLU A 204 10.54 3.05 10.46
N LEU A 205 9.43 2.58 11.02
CA LEU A 205 9.02 1.19 10.88
C LEU A 205 8.81 0.81 9.41
N PHE A 206 8.19 1.68 8.62
CA PHE A 206 7.98 1.48 7.19
C PHE A 206 9.28 1.30 6.42
N LYS A 207 10.34 2.04 6.74
CA LYS A 207 11.65 1.88 6.10
C LYS A 207 12.24 0.49 6.32
N HIS A 208 11.99 -0.12 7.46
CA HIS A 208 12.62 -1.38 7.84
C HIS A 208 11.82 -2.65 7.50
N LEU A 209 10.48 -2.60 7.53
CA LEU A 209 9.65 -3.80 7.46
C LEU A 209 9.68 -4.55 6.11
N PHE A 210 10.03 -3.89 5.00
CA PHE A 210 9.86 -4.45 3.66
C PHE A 210 11.12 -5.03 3.03
N ILE A 211 12.23 -5.11 3.75
CA ILE A 211 13.51 -5.53 3.19
C ILE A 211 13.55 -7.02 2.81
N ASN A 212 12.65 -7.86 3.37
CA ASN A 212 12.73 -9.32 3.29
C ASN A 212 11.49 -10.04 2.72
N LYS A 213 10.62 -9.38 1.95
CA LYS A 213 9.41 -10.00 1.40
C LYS A 213 9.60 -10.51 -0.04
N SER A 214 8.85 -11.53 -0.42
CA SER A 214 8.97 -12.26 -1.70
C SER A 214 8.46 -11.49 -2.94
N TYR A 215 7.74 -10.40 -2.76
CA TYR A 215 7.26 -9.55 -3.86
C TYR A 215 8.27 -8.45 -4.20
N CYS A 216 8.19 -7.93 -5.41
CA CYS A 216 9.07 -6.87 -5.86
C CYS A 216 8.76 -5.55 -5.13
N VAL A 217 9.69 -5.11 -4.29
CA VAL A 217 9.62 -3.80 -3.62
C VAL A 217 10.64 -2.88 -4.25
N LYS A 218 10.20 -1.68 -4.66
CA LYS A 218 11.06 -0.63 -5.19
C LYS A 218 10.93 0.63 -4.36
N GLU A 219 12.02 1.04 -3.75
CA GLU A 219 12.07 2.27 -2.98
C GLU A 219 12.19 3.46 -3.92
N ILE A 220 11.26 4.40 -3.79
CA ILE A 220 11.24 5.68 -4.50
C ILE A 220 11.54 6.77 -3.48
N ARG A 221 12.72 7.33 -3.55
CA ARG A 221 13.12 8.38 -2.63
C ARG A 221 12.56 9.73 -3.07
N LEU A 222 11.89 10.43 -2.16
CA LEU A 222 11.21 11.69 -2.45
C LEU A 222 12.09 12.92 -2.23
N ASP A 223 13.11 12.79 -1.41
CA ASP A 223 14.05 13.86 -1.06
C ASP A 223 15.41 13.66 -1.74
N LYS A 224 16.09 14.77 -2.08
CA LYS A 224 17.49 14.81 -2.52
C LYS A 224 18.43 14.81 -1.31
N THR A 225 18.02 15.54 -0.28
CA THR A 225 18.72 15.71 0.98
C THR A 225 17.68 15.79 2.09
N ASP A 226 18.12 15.83 3.34
CA ASP A 226 17.27 16.03 4.52
C ASP A 226 16.52 17.39 4.54
N LYS A 227 16.70 18.25 3.54
CA LYS A 227 16.11 19.59 3.43
C LYS A 227 15.46 19.90 2.07
N GLU A 228 15.65 19.07 1.07
CA GLU A 228 15.22 19.36 -0.29
C GLU A 228 14.51 18.17 -0.92
N PHE A 229 13.30 18.39 -1.40
CA PHE A 229 12.57 17.40 -2.19
C PHE A 229 13.08 17.35 -3.64
N ARG A 230 12.92 16.19 -4.23
CA ARG A 230 13.00 16.03 -5.68
C ARG A 230 11.79 16.70 -6.34
N THR A 231 11.95 17.11 -7.58
CA THR A 231 10.81 17.57 -8.36
C THR A 231 9.82 16.44 -8.63
N GLN A 232 8.56 16.78 -8.85
CA GLN A 232 7.55 15.77 -9.20
C GLN A 232 7.92 15.00 -10.46
N GLU A 233 8.56 15.65 -11.42
CA GLU A 233 9.04 15.02 -12.65
C GLU A 233 10.16 14.01 -12.40
N GLU A 234 11.14 14.33 -11.54
CA GLU A 234 12.23 13.41 -11.18
C GLU A 234 11.67 12.17 -10.46
N ILE A 235 10.70 12.35 -9.55
CA ILE A 235 10.04 11.25 -8.82
C ILE A 235 9.26 10.37 -9.79
N PHE A 236 8.43 10.98 -10.64
CA PHE A 236 7.60 10.24 -11.57
C PHE A 236 8.41 9.50 -12.64
N ASN A 237 9.53 10.05 -13.10
CA ASN A 237 10.41 9.35 -14.02
C ASN A 237 10.98 8.05 -13.43
N GLU A 238 11.31 8.04 -12.14
CA GLU A 238 11.74 6.83 -11.44
C GLU A 238 10.57 5.85 -11.25
N VAL A 239 9.41 6.32 -10.79
CA VAL A 239 8.17 5.52 -10.69
C VAL A 239 7.87 4.81 -12.01
N ARG A 240 7.93 5.55 -13.11
CA ARG A 240 7.69 5.02 -14.45
C ARG A 240 8.71 3.95 -14.84
N LEU A 241 9.98 4.19 -14.60
CA LEU A 241 11.06 3.25 -14.93
C LEU A 241 10.91 1.93 -14.17
N GLU A 242 10.67 2.01 -12.87
CA GLU A 242 10.49 0.82 -12.03
C GLU A 242 9.22 0.04 -12.41
N PHE A 243 8.12 0.75 -12.69
CA PHE A 243 6.89 0.13 -13.19
C PHE A 243 7.15 -0.58 -14.54
N GLU A 244 7.71 0.11 -15.54
CA GLU A 244 7.94 -0.47 -16.86
C GLU A 244 8.84 -1.71 -16.81
N THR A 245 9.91 -1.65 -16.01
CA THR A 245 10.85 -2.75 -15.84
C THR A 245 10.16 -4.00 -15.28
N ASN A 246 9.40 -3.84 -14.19
CA ASN A 246 8.69 -4.94 -13.57
C ASN A 246 7.51 -5.43 -14.44
N PHE A 247 6.76 -4.51 -15.05
CA PHE A 247 5.64 -4.82 -15.93
C PHE A 247 6.08 -5.67 -17.14
N ARG A 248 7.16 -5.27 -17.82
CA ARG A 248 7.71 -6.03 -18.96
C ARG A 248 8.12 -7.43 -18.54
N TYR A 249 8.82 -7.56 -17.42
CA TYR A 249 9.22 -8.87 -16.89
C TYR A 249 8.02 -9.81 -16.70
N HIS A 250 6.94 -9.32 -16.06
CA HIS A 250 5.74 -10.11 -15.84
C HIS A 250 4.96 -10.39 -17.12
N LEU A 251 4.90 -9.42 -18.04
CA LEU A 251 4.22 -9.58 -19.33
C LEU A 251 4.93 -10.62 -20.21
N ASP A 252 6.26 -10.57 -20.28
CA ASP A 252 7.04 -11.52 -21.08
C ASP A 252 6.93 -12.94 -20.50
N ARG A 253 6.98 -13.06 -19.17
CA ARG A 253 6.74 -14.34 -18.49
C ARG A 253 5.34 -14.88 -18.77
N TRP A 254 4.32 -14.04 -18.63
CA TRP A 254 2.94 -14.43 -18.94
C TRP A 254 2.78 -14.88 -20.40
N ARG A 255 3.45 -14.22 -21.35
CA ARG A 255 3.45 -14.63 -22.76
C ARG A 255 4.10 -15.99 -22.95
N MET A 256 5.26 -16.24 -22.32
CA MET A 256 5.93 -17.55 -22.38
C MET A 256 5.07 -18.66 -21.79
N ASP A 257 4.42 -18.41 -20.64
CA ASP A 257 3.58 -19.37 -19.96
C ASP A 257 2.26 -19.65 -20.70
N ASN A 258 1.82 -18.73 -21.59
CA ASN A 258 0.57 -18.82 -22.36
C ASN A 258 0.78 -18.87 -23.89
N GLU A 259 2.00 -18.83 -24.37
CA GLU A 259 2.33 -19.21 -25.73
C GLU A 259 2.26 -20.74 -25.82
N VAL A 260 1.05 -21.21 -26.12
CA VAL A 260 0.87 -22.58 -26.62
C VAL A 260 1.62 -22.67 -27.94
N ASP A 261 2.51 -23.65 -28.06
CA ASP A 261 3.36 -23.96 -29.20
C ASP A 261 2.79 -23.45 -30.52
N ARG A 262 3.53 -22.54 -31.16
CA ARG A 262 3.31 -22.20 -32.56
C ARG A 262 3.86 -23.25 -33.49
#